data_9eee2e616a6db9b3860d87e7bb7f9d5e
#
_entry.id   9eee2e616a6db9b3860d87e7bb7f9d5e
#
_cell.length_a   1.000
_cell.length_b   1.000
_cell.length_c   1.000
_cell.angle_alpha   90.00
_cell.angle_beta   90.00
_cell.angle_gamma   90.00
#
_symmetry.space_group_name_H-M   'P 1'
#
loop_
_entity.id
_entity.type
_entity.pdbx_description
1 polymer ?
#
loop_
_entity_poly.entity_id
_entity_poly.type
_entity_poly.pdbx_seq_one_letter_code
_entity_poly.pdbx_strand_id
1 'polypeptide(L)'
;MPPPAAKPTAPSPLQPGDAFGEAITLPERTIVYIKGYSKWDSAFDTLVDAFKSLREYLDKQDVKPAGPAITIYTQTDDAGFSFQAALPVAQAPKDPPKGDIAVGQAPSGRALKFVHRGSYDAMDSTYEAITNYLDDKQLEAKDLFIEEYATDPVNTAPDKLVVNVFVPVK
;
A
#
# COMPACT_ATOMS: atom_id res chain seq x y z
N MET A 1 -2.80 -21.71 -9.93
CA MET A 1 -2.26 -21.50 -9.28
C MET A 1 -2.53 -21.41 -8.31
N PRO A 2 -2.32 -21.30 -8.07
CA PRO A 2 -2.29 -21.24 -7.12
C PRO A 2 -2.50 -21.20 -6.43
N PRO A 3 -2.40 -21.53 -5.90
CA PRO A 3 -2.60 -21.25 -4.98
C PRO A 3 -1.87 -21.08 -4.50
N PRO A 4 -1.80 -20.73 -4.59
CA PRO A 4 -1.04 -20.12 -4.12
C PRO A 4 -0.54 -20.29 -2.87
N ALA A 5 -1.08 -19.90 -1.98
CA ALA A 5 -0.66 -20.13 -0.63
C ALA A 5 -0.16 -21.52 -0.43
N ALA A 6 -0.42 -22.30 -1.36
CA ALA A 6 -0.06 -23.66 -1.28
C ALA A 6 1.35 -23.98 -1.73
N LYS A 7 2.20 -23.03 -1.85
CA LYS A 7 3.55 -23.30 -2.30
C LYS A 7 4.53 -23.29 -1.17
N PRO A 8 4.74 -24.42 -0.54
CA PRO A 8 5.56 -24.43 0.66
C PRO A 8 7.04 -24.60 0.41
N THR A 9 7.45 -24.89 -0.79
CA THR A 9 8.84 -25.22 -1.06
C THR A 9 9.79 -24.07 -0.92
N ALA A 10 9.30 -22.88 -1.13
CA ALA A 10 10.10 -21.68 -0.94
C ALA A 10 9.39 -20.80 0.06
N PRO A 11 10.08 -19.86 0.68
CA PRO A 11 9.39 -18.92 1.53
C PRO A 11 8.27 -18.27 0.75
N SER A 12 7.06 -18.43 1.22
CA SER A 12 5.92 -17.78 0.61
C SER A 12 5.86 -16.35 1.09
N PRO A 13 5.46 -15.39 0.26
CA PRO A 13 5.21 -14.05 0.75
C PRO A 13 4.09 -14.02 1.78
N LEU A 14 3.23 -15.04 1.79
CA LEU A 14 2.19 -15.14 2.80
C LEU A 14 2.54 -16.21 3.81
N GLN A 15 2.38 -15.89 5.08
CA GLN A 15 2.50 -16.84 6.17
C GLN A 15 1.19 -17.60 6.36
N PRO A 16 1.21 -18.77 7.04
CA PRO A 16 -0.05 -19.40 7.43
C PRO A 16 -0.91 -18.40 8.19
N GLY A 17 -2.13 -18.22 7.77
CA GLY A 17 -3.03 -17.22 8.33
C GLY A 17 -3.05 -15.91 7.55
N ASP A 18 -1.95 -15.51 6.94
CA ASP A 18 -1.91 -14.29 6.11
C ASP A 18 -2.73 -14.47 4.84
N ALA A 19 -2.94 -15.70 4.41
CA ALA A 19 -3.74 -16.00 3.23
C ALA A 19 -5.23 -15.80 3.46
N PHE A 20 -5.62 -15.51 4.69
CA PHE A 20 -7.03 -15.28 5.05
C PHE A 20 -7.19 -13.81 5.38
N GLY A 21 -8.09 -13.15 4.65
CA GLY A 21 -8.34 -11.74 4.89
C GLY A 21 -8.95 -11.51 6.27
N GLU A 22 -8.41 -10.56 6.98
CA GLU A 22 -8.95 -10.13 8.26
C GLU A 22 -9.90 -8.97 8.03
N ALA A 23 -11.15 -9.11 8.44
CA ALA A 23 -12.13 -8.03 8.30
C ALA A 23 -11.77 -6.91 9.26
N ILE A 24 -11.61 -5.72 8.72
CA ILE A 24 -11.28 -4.53 9.51
C ILE A 24 -12.10 -3.35 9.03
N THR A 25 -12.08 -2.29 9.81
CA THR A 25 -12.61 -0.99 9.40
C THR A 25 -11.45 0.00 9.34
N LEU A 26 -11.19 0.53 8.16
CA LEU A 26 -10.16 1.55 7.99
C LEU A 26 -10.65 2.85 8.59
N PRO A 27 -9.86 3.50 9.47
CA PRO A 27 -10.25 4.77 10.05
C PRO A 27 -10.07 5.91 9.04
N GLU A 28 -10.77 7.00 9.27
CA GLU A 28 -10.52 8.23 8.54
C GLU A 28 -9.16 8.79 8.96
N ARG A 29 -8.34 9.16 7.98
CA ARG A 29 -7.01 9.72 8.25
C ARG A 29 -6.71 10.85 7.27
N THR A 30 -6.13 11.93 7.79
CA THR A 30 -5.60 12.98 6.93
C THR A 30 -4.25 12.55 6.40
N ILE A 31 -4.04 12.75 5.14
CA ILE A 31 -2.78 12.39 4.47
C ILE A 31 -2.23 13.56 3.65
N VAL A 32 -0.91 13.58 3.53
CA VAL A 32 -0.23 14.35 2.50
C VAL A 32 0.20 13.36 1.45
N TYR A 33 -0.02 13.65 0.18
CA TYR A 33 0.23 12.67 -0.85
C TYR A 33 0.75 13.29 -2.15
N ILE A 34 1.38 12.44 -2.95
CA ILE A 34 1.81 12.75 -4.32
C ILE A 34 1.08 11.79 -5.24
N LYS A 35 0.41 12.32 -6.27
CA LYS A 35 -0.17 11.49 -7.33
C LYS A 35 0.88 11.23 -8.39
N GLY A 36 0.86 10.04 -8.94
CA GLY A 36 1.78 9.71 -10.02
C GLY A 36 1.34 8.49 -10.79
N TYR A 37 2.14 8.16 -11.78
CA TYR A 37 1.99 6.96 -12.57
C TYR A 37 3.36 6.28 -12.64
N SER A 38 3.38 4.96 -12.60
CA SER A 38 4.61 4.18 -12.76
C SER A 38 4.35 2.94 -13.59
N LYS A 39 5.36 2.54 -14.33
CA LYS A 39 5.38 1.23 -14.95
C LYS A 39 5.69 0.18 -13.89
N TRP A 40 5.22 -1.05 -14.12
CA TRP A 40 5.40 -2.12 -13.13
C TRP A 40 6.87 -2.41 -12.82
N ASP A 41 7.74 -2.32 -13.80
CA ASP A 41 9.16 -2.62 -13.60
C ASP A 41 9.91 -1.56 -12.78
N SER A 42 9.33 -0.37 -12.62
CA SER A 42 9.92 0.72 -11.84
C SER A 42 9.10 1.04 -10.59
N ALA A 43 8.14 0.20 -10.26
CA ALA A 43 7.13 0.53 -9.25
C ALA A 43 7.73 0.92 -7.90
N PHE A 44 8.57 0.06 -7.35
CA PHE A 44 9.08 0.29 -6.00
C PHE A 44 9.98 1.52 -5.95
N ASP A 45 10.85 1.69 -6.93
CA ASP A 45 11.74 2.86 -6.98
C ASP A 45 10.96 4.16 -7.07
N THR A 46 9.91 4.17 -7.88
CA THR A 46 9.04 5.35 -8.03
C THR A 46 8.35 5.67 -6.71
N LEU A 47 7.84 4.66 -6.02
CA LEU A 47 7.18 4.87 -4.74
C LEU A 47 8.15 5.36 -3.66
N VAL A 48 9.34 4.79 -3.61
CA VAL A 48 10.36 5.20 -2.64
C VAL A 48 10.73 6.67 -2.86
N ASP A 49 10.92 7.08 -4.11
CA ASP A 49 11.23 8.47 -4.42
C ASP A 49 10.11 9.41 -3.98
N ALA A 50 8.87 9.00 -4.18
CA ALA A 50 7.72 9.80 -3.75
C ALA A 50 7.70 9.95 -2.22
N PHE A 51 7.96 8.87 -1.49
CA PHE A 51 8.01 8.93 -0.03
C PHE A 51 9.14 9.80 0.48
N LYS A 52 10.30 9.78 -0.17
CA LYS A 52 11.40 10.67 0.17
C LYS A 52 11.01 12.13 0.01
N SER A 53 10.36 12.46 -1.10
CA SER A 53 9.89 13.82 -1.35
C SER A 53 8.87 14.27 -0.31
N LEU A 54 7.96 13.38 0.08
CA LEU A 54 6.98 13.70 1.11
C LEU A 54 7.64 13.93 2.46
N ARG A 55 8.62 13.11 2.82
CA ARG A 55 9.35 13.28 4.08
C ARG A 55 10.09 14.60 4.12
N GLU A 56 10.75 14.96 3.03
CA GLU A 56 11.43 16.25 2.94
C GLU A 56 10.44 17.42 3.12
N TYR A 57 9.29 17.30 2.48
CA TYR A 57 8.26 18.34 2.62
C TYR A 57 7.81 18.45 4.08
N LEU A 58 7.50 17.34 4.71
CA LEU A 58 7.04 17.37 6.10
C LEU A 58 8.11 17.86 7.06
N ASP A 59 9.38 17.51 6.81
CA ASP A 59 10.49 18.02 7.63
C ASP A 59 10.57 19.55 7.55
N LYS A 60 10.41 20.10 6.37
CA LYS A 60 10.42 21.55 6.17
C LYS A 60 9.23 22.24 6.85
N GLN A 61 8.12 21.52 6.98
CA GLN A 61 6.93 22.02 7.66
C GLN A 61 6.94 21.74 9.16
N ASP A 62 7.97 21.06 9.66
CA ASP A 62 8.07 20.65 11.06
C ASP A 62 6.88 19.79 11.47
N VAL A 63 6.46 18.90 10.58
CA VAL A 63 5.35 17.97 10.80
C VAL A 63 5.89 16.55 10.77
N LYS A 64 5.53 15.75 11.76
CA LYS A 64 5.92 14.33 11.78
C LYS A 64 4.82 13.46 11.24
N PRO A 65 5.15 12.40 10.48
CA PRO A 65 4.15 11.43 10.10
C PRO A 65 3.46 10.82 11.32
N ALA A 66 2.15 10.62 11.20
CA ALA A 66 1.35 10.05 12.28
C ALA A 66 1.21 8.53 12.17
N GLY A 67 1.77 7.94 11.13
CA GLY A 67 1.71 6.49 10.91
C GLY A 67 2.55 6.07 9.73
N PRO A 68 2.49 4.78 9.37
CA PRO A 68 3.30 4.26 8.27
C PRO A 68 2.93 4.87 6.92
N ALA A 69 3.90 4.87 5.99
CA ALA A 69 3.64 5.26 4.61
C ALA A 69 2.62 4.34 3.97
N ILE A 70 1.81 4.88 3.07
CA ILE A 70 0.83 4.10 2.32
C ILE A 70 0.89 4.44 0.84
N THR A 71 0.50 3.48 0.02
CA THR A 71 0.25 3.70 -1.40
C THR A 71 -1.20 3.34 -1.68
N ILE A 72 -1.92 4.22 -2.33
CA ILE A 72 -3.29 3.99 -2.77
C ILE A 72 -3.24 3.81 -4.27
N TYR A 73 -3.58 2.61 -4.75
CA TYR A 73 -3.63 2.31 -6.17
C TYR A 73 -4.99 2.70 -6.68
N THR A 74 -5.03 3.71 -7.55
CA THR A 74 -6.29 4.24 -8.06
C THR A 74 -6.67 3.69 -9.41
N GLN A 75 -5.69 3.18 -10.18
CA GLN A 75 -5.95 2.56 -11.48
C GLN A 75 -4.77 1.68 -11.85
N THR A 76 -5.04 0.51 -12.38
CA THR A 76 -4.00 -0.42 -12.82
C THR A 76 -4.32 -0.94 -14.22
N ASP A 77 -3.27 -1.21 -14.99
CA ASP A 77 -3.39 -1.87 -16.28
C ASP A 77 -2.13 -2.70 -16.52
N ASP A 78 -2.02 -3.29 -17.72
CA ASP A 78 -0.89 -4.18 -18.02
C ASP A 78 0.45 -3.44 -18.05
N ALA A 79 0.45 -2.16 -18.35
CA ALA A 79 1.67 -1.38 -18.46
C ALA A 79 2.14 -0.80 -17.13
N GLY A 80 1.20 -0.43 -16.25
CA GLY A 80 1.55 0.22 -15.00
C GLY A 80 0.35 0.58 -14.15
N PHE A 81 0.53 1.59 -13.33
CA PHE A 81 -0.51 1.96 -12.38
C PHE A 81 -0.45 3.44 -12.03
N SER A 82 -1.61 4.00 -11.72
CA SER A 82 -1.74 5.32 -11.13
C SER A 82 -1.84 5.16 -9.62
N PHE A 83 -1.21 6.06 -8.88
CA PHE A 83 -1.12 5.92 -7.43
C PHE A 83 -1.18 7.25 -6.72
N GLN A 84 -1.44 7.17 -5.42
CA GLN A 84 -1.19 8.25 -4.47
C GLN A 84 -0.25 7.68 -3.42
N ALA A 85 0.98 8.17 -3.38
CA ALA A 85 1.92 7.85 -2.31
C ALA A 85 1.69 8.84 -1.19
N ALA A 86 1.48 8.36 0.03
CA ALA A 86 0.97 9.21 1.10
C ALA A 86 1.64 8.93 2.43
N LEU A 87 1.69 9.97 3.26
CA LEU A 87 2.08 9.88 4.67
C LEU A 87 0.92 10.41 5.52
N PRO A 88 0.44 9.61 6.49
CA PRO A 88 -0.58 10.11 7.40
C PRO A 88 -0.01 11.20 8.30
N VAL A 89 -0.83 12.19 8.61
CA VAL A 89 -0.47 13.28 9.51
C VAL A 89 -1.62 13.50 10.50
N ALA A 90 -1.28 13.92 11.71
CA ALA A 90 -2.30 14.20 12.72
C ALA A 90 -3.12 15.44 12.34
N GLN A 91 -2.46 16.41 11.75
CA GLN A 91 -3.09 17.66 11.29
C GLN A 91 -2.46 18.07 9.98
N ALA A 92 -3.26 18.68 9.12
CA ALA A 92 -2.75 19.22 7.87
C ALA A 92 -1.68 20.29 8.16
N PRO A 93 -0.64 20.39 7.30
CA PRO A 93 0.34 21.46 7.42
C PRO A 93 -0.34 22.82 7.36
N LYS A 94 0.23 23.79 8.07
CA LYS A 94 -0.33 25.14 8.11
C LYS A 94 -0.29 25.80 6.74
N ASP A 95 0.83 25.64 6.03
CA ASP A 95 0.96 26.20 4.70
C ASP A 95 0.48 25.16 3.68
N PRO A 96 -0.38 25.55 2.74
CA PRO A 96 -0.84 24.61 1.72
C PRO A 96 0.34 24.08 0.91
N PRO A 97 0.37 22.78 0.61
CA PRO A 97 1.41 22.24 -0.24
C PRO A 97 1.34 22.83 -1.64
N LYS A 98 2.47 22.81 -2.32
CA LYS A 98 2.57 23.30 -3.68
C LYS A 98 3.08 22.19 -4.59
N GLY A 99 2.84 22.35 -5.89
CA GLY A 99 3.31 21.40 -6.89
C GLY A 99 2.52 20.10 -6.82
N ASP A 100 3.24 18.99 -6.80
CA ASP A 100 2.64 17.67 -6.87
C ASP A 100 2.09 17.17 -5.54
N ILE A 101 2.36 17.88 -4.45
CA ILE A 101 1.94 17.46 -3.11
C ILE A 101 0.59 18.07 -2.78
N ALA A 102 -0.29 17.25 -2.22
CA ALA A 102 -1.63 17.70 -1.83
C ALA A 102 -1.99 17.12 -0.47
N VAL A 103 -3.03 17.66 0.13
CA VAL A 103 -3.60 17.17 1.39
C VAL A 103 -4.98 16.60 1.09
N GLY A 104 -5.30 15.47 1.69
CA GLY A 104 -6.60 14.85 1.51
C GLY A 104 -6.89 13.85 2.59
N GLN A 105 -7.87 12.99 2.33
CA GLN A 105 -8.28 11.93 3.24
C GLN A 105 -7.96 10.58 2.64
N ALA A 106 -7.42 9.67 3.46
CA ALA A 106 -7.22 8.29 3.04
C ALA A 106 -8.58 7.58 2.94
N PRO A 107 -8.69 6.56 2.09
CA PRO A 107 -9.91 5.76 2.05
C PRO A 107 -10.22 5.16 3.42
N SER A 108 -11.48 5.10 3.76
CA SER A 108 -11.95 4.57 5.04
C SER A 108 -13.10 3.60 4.82
N GLY A 109 -13.47 2.86 5.85
CA GLY A 109 -14.59 1.92 5.80
C GLY A 109 -14.16 0.48 5.80
N ARG A 110 -15.08 -0.41 5.42
CA ARG A 110 -14.83 -1.86 5.46
C ARG A 110 -13.79 -2.30 4.48
N ALA A 111 -12.86 -3.13 4.94
CA ALA A 111 -11.81 -3.69 4.09
C ALA A 111 -11.36 -5.04 4.65
N LEU A 112 -10.66 -5.79 3.82
CA LEU A 112 -9.95 -6.98 4.24
C LEU A 112 -8.47 -6.66 4.30
N LYS A 113 -7.80 -7.15 5.34
CA LYS A 113 -6.37 -6.96 5.53
C LYS A 113 -5.65 -8.27 5.22
N PHE A 114 -4.63 -8.18 4.39
CA PHE A 114 -3.70 -9.25 4.09
C PHE A 114 -2.29 -8.75 4.40
N VAL A 115 -1.36 -9.66 4.61
CA VAL A 115 0.03 -9.29 4.93
C VAL A 115 0.95 -9.89 3.89
N HIS A 116 1.80 -9.05 3.32
CA HIS A 116 2.89 -9.48 2.44
C HIS A 116 4.21 -9.36 3.21
N ARG A 117 5.04 -10.40 3.11
CA ARG A 117 6.37 -10.41 3.73
C ARG A 117 7.41 -10.71 2.68
N GLY A 118 8.47 -9.90 2.64
CA GLY A 118 9.58 -10.09 1.72
C GLY A 118 9.60 -9.06 0.61
N SER A 119 10.31 -9.38 -0.46
CA SER A 119 10.58 -8.45 -1.53
C SER A 119 9.31 -7.88 -2.15
N TYR A 120 9.35 -6.61 -2.50
CA TYR A 120 8.26 -5.98 -3.23
C TYR A 120 8.02 -6.67 -4.58
N ASP A 121 9.07 -7.21 -5.19
CA ASP A 121 8.95 -7.94 -6.47
C ASP A 121 8.08 -9.19 -6.33
N ALA A 122 7.87 -9.69 -5.14
CA ALA A 122 7.00 -10.85 -4.88
C ALA A 122 5.55 -10.46 -4.64
N MET A 123 5.20 -9.19 -4.74
CA MET A 123 3.81 -8.75 -4.51
C MET A 123 2.82 -9.40 -5.47
N ASP A 124 3.25 -9.77 -6.66
CA ASP A 124 2.37 -10.45 -7.62
C ASP A 124 1.75 -11.72 -7.02
N SER A 125 2.57 -12.52 -6.34
CA SER A 125 2.08 -13.73 -5.69
C SER A 125 1.08 -13.42 -4.59
N THR A 126 1.32 -12.35 -3.85
CA THR A 126 0.41 -11.91 -2.79
C THR A 126 -0.93 -11.47 -3.37
N TYR A 127 -0.92 -10.68 -4.45
CA TYR A 127 -2.15 -10.24 -5.09
C TYR A 127 -2.90 -11.40 -5.72
N GLU A 128 -2.20 -12.39 -6.26
CA GLU A 128 -2.84 -13.60 -6.76
C GLU A 128 -3.57 -14.35 -5.65
N ALA A 129 -2.92 -14.49 -4.49
CA ALA A 129 -3.54 -15.13 -3.34
C ALA A 129 -4.76 -14.35 -2.85
N ILE A 130 -4.69 -13.01 -2.86
CA ILE A 130 -5.81 -12.16 -2.50
C ILE A 130 -6.99 -12.39 -3.45
N THR A 131 -6.72 -12.38 -4.75
CA THR A 131 -7.76 -12.59 -5.75
C THR A 131 -8.44 -13.95 -5.55
N ASN A 132 -7.65 -15.00 -5.32
CA ASN A 132 -8.20 -16.33 -5.08
C ASN A 132 -9.04 -16.38 -3.80
N TYR A 133 -8.61 -15.69 -2.76
CA TYR A 133 -9.39 -15.60 -1.53
C TYR A 133 -10.74 -14.92 -1.76
N LEU A 134 -10.74 -13.81 -2.48
CA LEU A 134 -11.98 -13.09 -2.77
C LEU A 134 -12.94 -13.95 -3.59
N ASP A 135 -12.41 -14.66 -4.58
CA ASP A 135 -13.23 -15.56 -5.41
C ASP A 135 -13.83 -16.68 -4.58
N ASP A 136 -13.02 -17.31 -3.72
CA ASP A 136 -13.49 -18.40 -2.87
C ASP A 136 -14.59 -17.94 -1.90
N LYS A 137 -14.49 -16.73 -1.41
CA LYS A 137 -15.46 -16.17 -0.46
C LYS A 137 -16.59 -15.42 -1.15
N GLN A 138 -16.57 -15.37 -2.48
CA GLN A 138 -17.57 -14.66 -3.27
C GLN A 138 -17.68 -13.18 -2.86
N LEU A 139 -16.52 -12.57 -2.60
CA LEU A 139 -16.43 -11.15 -2.25
C LEU A 139 -15.98 -10.35 -3.47
N GLU A 140 -16.43 -9.12 -3.52
CA GLU A 140 -16.10 -8.22 -4.62
C GLU A 140 -15.35 -7.01 -4.08
N ALA A 141 -14.13 -6.81 -4.57
CA ALA A 141 -13.33 -5.66 -4.18
C ALA A 141 -13.87 -4.40 -4.87
N LYS A 142 -13.75 -3.29 -4.18
CA LYS A 142 -13.87 -1.99 -4.84
C LYS A 142 -12.64 -1.80 -5.71
N ASP A 143 -12.69 -0.88 -6.66
CA ASP A 143 -11.59 -0.66 -7.60
C ASP A 143 -10.45 0.13 -6.96
N LEU A 144 -9.97 -0.34 -5.82
CA LEU A 144 -9.02 0.39 -5.00
C LEU A 144 -8.25 -0.60 -4.13
N PHE A 145 -6.93 -0.45 -4.10
CA PHE A 145 -6.07 -1.23 -3.21
C PHE A 145 -5.18 -0.27 -2.44
N ILE A 146 -4.92 -0.60 -1.18
CA ILE A 146 -4.07 0.21 -0.31
C ILE A 146 -2.96 -0.66 0.24
N GLU A 147 -1.72 -0.24 0.08
CA GLU A 147 -0.56 -0.88 0.71
C GLU A 147 -0.07 0.02 1.84
N GLU A 148 0.04 -0.54 3.03
CA GLU A 148 0.62 0.16 4.17
C GLU A 148 1.93 -0.52 4.53
N TYR A 149 3.00 0.24 4.57
CA TYR A 149 4.34 -0.32 4.77
C TYR A 149 4.65 -0.36 6.26
N ALA A 150 4.42 -1.54 6.86
CA ALA A 150 4.69 -1.74 8.29
C ALA A 150 6.17 -1.54 8.60
N THR A 151 7.05 -1.88 7.65
CA THR A 151 8.47 -1.53 7.73
C THR A 151 8.72 -0.31 6.86
N ASP A 152 9.73 0.48 7.20
CA ASP A 152 10.05 1.69 6.44
C ASP A 152 10.53 1.31 5.03
N PRO A 153 9.79 1.67 3.96
CA PRO A 153 10.18 1.27 2.60
C PRO A 153 11.46 1.93 2.12
N VAL A 154 11.84 3.05 2.70
CA VAL A 154 13.05 3.78 2.29
C VAL A 154 14.30 3.14 2.89
N ASN A 155 14.22 2.68 4.13
CA ASN A 155 15.39 2.25 4.90
C ASN A 155 15.45 0.75 5.19
N THR A 156 14.46 -0.03 4.77
CA THR A 156 14.41 -1.47 5.02
C THR A 156 14.97 -2.22 3.82
N ALA A 157 15.76 -3.26 4.08
CA ALA A 157 16.26 -4.12 3.02
C ALA A 157 15.08 -4.74 2.25
N PRO A 158 15.16 -4.86 0.92
CA PRO A 158 14.03 -5.32 0.11
C PRO A 158 13.45 -6.67 0.54
N ASP A 159 14.27 -7.59 1.00
CA ASP A 159 13.82 -8.92 1.42
C ASP A 159 13.22 -8.95 2.83
N LYS A 160 13.22 -7.83 3.52
CA LYS A 160 12.71 -7.73 4.89
C LYS A 160 11.45 -6.86 5.00
N LEU A 161 10.86 -6.54 3.88
CA LEU A 161 9.66 -5.70 3.89
C LEU A 161 8.47 -6.45 4.48
N VAL A 162 7.64 -5.72 5.21
CA VAL A 162 6.32 -6.18 5.64
C VAL A 162 5.31 -5.14 5.19
N VAL A 163 4.36 -5.58 4.40
CA VAL A 163 3.37 -4.70 3.78
C VAL A 163 1.98 -5.22 4.12
N ASN A 164 1.16 -4.38 4.72
CA ASN A 164 -0.24 -4.69 4.91
C ASN A 164 -1.00 -4.27 3.66
N VAL A 165 -1.76 -5.17 3.08
CA VAL A 165 -2.58 -4.88 1.91
C VAL A 165 -4.03 -4.81 2.36
N PHE A 166 -4.65 -3.66 2.17
CA PHE A 166 -6.06 -3.46 2.49
C PHE A 166 -6.87 -3.47 1.21
N VAL A 167 -7.87 -4.31 1.17
CA VAL A 167 -8.75 -4.47 0.01
C VAL A 167 -10.14 -4.02 0.42
N PRO A 168 -10.53 -2.79 0.09
CA PRO A 168 -11.90 -2.35 0.36
C PRO A 168 -12.89 -3.25 -0.41
N VAL A 169 -13.94 -3.67 0.25
CA VAL A 169 -14.93 -4.58 -0.33
C VAL A 169 -16.29 -3.91 -0.40
N LYS A 170 -17.07 -4.32 -1.41
CA LYS A 170 -18.44 -3.83 -1.61
C LYS A 170 -19.40 -4.42 -0.62
#